data_4ecebc44192a6875e40d30c61f160e1d
#
_entry.id   4ecebc44192a6875e40d30c61f160e1d
#
_cell.length_a   1.000
_cell.length_b   1.000
_cell.length_c   1.000
_cell.angle_alpha   90.00
_cell.angle_beta   90.00
_cell.angle_gamma   90.00
#
_symmetry.space_group_name_H-M   'P 1'
#
loop_
_entity.id
_entity.type
_entity.pdbx_description
1 polymer ?
#
loop_
_entity_poly.entity_id
_entity_poly.type
_entity_poly.pdbx_seq_one_letter_code
_entity_poly.pdbx_strand_id
1 'polypeptide(L)'
;MNITSDALLTDLYELTMAQAYLAQGMTDIAVFEFFVRKLPPQRNFFMAAGLEQVLNYLEEFQFSDADIAWLDQTGGFSASSLDALRAMRFTGEVHAMPEGSLFFPHEPILR
;
A
#
# COMPACT_ATOMS: atom_id res chain seq x y z
N MET A 1 -10.22 14.46 -7.33
CA MET A 1 -9.64 14.14 -6.03
C MET A 1 -8.17 13.87 -6.23
N ASN A 2 -7.33 14.85 -5.96
CA ASN A 2 -5.88 14.59 -5.93
C ASN A 2 -5.62 13.74 -4.70
N ILE A 3 -5.38 12.46 -4.90
CA ILE A 3 -4.81 11.61 -3.87
C ILE A 3 -3.32 11.93 -3.83
N THR A 4 -3.00 13.14 -3.38
CA THR A 4 -1.62 13.50 -3.11
C THR A 4 -1.20 12.73 -1.87
N SER A 5 -0.39 11.72 -2.08
CA SER A 5 0.39 10.98 -1.09
C SER A 5 -0.27 10.82 0.29
N ASP A 6 -1.37 10.09 0.33
CA ASP A 6 -1.92 9.63 1.61
C ASP A 6 -1.12 8.42 2.12
N ALA A 7 0.21 8.58 2.18
CA ALA A 7 1.09 7.53 2.68
C ALA A 7 0.76 7.12 4.12
N LEU A 8 0.12 8.03 4.87
CA LEU A 8 -0.40 7.74 6.21
C LEU A 8 -1.81 7.12 6.22
N LEU A 9 -2.42 6.88 5.06
CA LEU A 9 -3.69 6.14 4.98
C LEU A 9 -3.41 4.64 5.14
N THR A 10 -2.92 4.28 6.31
CA THR A 10 -2.54 2.92 6.66
C THR A 10 -2.70 2.73 8.17
N ASP A 11 -2.61 1.51 8.65
CA ASP A 11 -2.66 1.24 10.08
C ASP A 11 -1.28 1.43 10.71
N LEU A 12 -1.27 1.87 11.95
CA LEU A 12 -0.01 2.13 12.68
C LEU A 12 0.90 0.89 12.74
N TYR A 13 0.31 -0.30 12.90
CA TYR A 13 1.08 -1.52 13.02
C TYR A 13 1.89 -1.84 11.76
N GLU A 14 1.46 -1.41 10.60
CA GLU A 14 2.19 -1.60 9.34
C GLU A 14 3.48 -0.80 9.33
N LEU A 15 3.44 0.42 9.86
CA LEU A 15 4.63 1.27 10.00
C LEU A 15 5.59 0.76 11.07
N THR A 16 5.09 0.27 12.19
CA THR A 16 5.92 -0.31 13.25
C THR A 16 6.54 -1.64 12.80
N MET A 17 5.83 -2.45 12.01
CA MET A 17 6.39 -3.64 11.39
C MET A 17 7.49 -3.28 10.39
N ALA A 18 7.28 -2.27 9.55
CA ALA A 18 8.31 -1.80 8.63
C ALA A 18 9.58 -1.37 9.36
N GLN A 19 9.44 -0.67 10.49
CA GLN A 19 10.58 -0.34 11.33
C GLN A 19 11.33 -1.59 11.83
N ALA A 20 10.60 -2.61 12.27
CA ALA A 20 11.18 -3.86 12.73
C ALA A 20 11.92 -4.59 11.60
N TYR A 21 11.35 -4.64 10.40
CA TYR A 21 12.00 -5.24 9.22
C TYR A 21 13.30 -4.52 8.86
N LEU A 22 13.28 -3.20 8.84
CA LEU A 22 14.46 -2.39 8.57
C LEU A 22 15.56 -2.62 9.62
N ALA A 23 15.19 -2.67 10.90
CA ALA A 23 16.13 -2.93 11.99
C ALA A 23 16.77 -4.31 11.92
N GLN A 24 16.06 -5.30 11.36
CA GLN A 24 16.55 -6.67 11.19
C GLN A 24 17.24 -6.89 9.84
N GLY A 25 17.33 -5.87 8.99
CA GLY A 25 17.93 -6.00 7.67
C GLY A 25 17.13 -6.92 6.72
N MET A 26 15.82 -7.01 6.90
CA MET A 26 14.96 -7.86 6.08
C MET A 26 14.65 -7.13 4.76
N THR A 27 15.28 -7.56 3.69
CA THR A 27 15.18 -6.96 2.36
C THR A 27 14.56 -7.88 1.33
N ASP A 28 13.98 -8.99 1.77
CA ASP A 28 13.32 -9.96 0.90
C ASP A 28 12.09 -9.36 0.21
N ILE A 29 11.79 -9.86 -0.98
CA ILE A 29 10.59 -9.47 -1.72
C ILE A 29 9.39 -10.18 -1.11
N ALA A 30 8.35 -9.41 -0.79
CA ALA A 30 7.05 -9.93 -0.37
C ALA A 30 6.04 -9.77 -1.50
N VAL A 31 5.15 -10.74 -1.62
CA VAL A 31 4.06 -10.72 -2.60
C VAL A 31 2.73 -10.55 -1.86
N PHE A 32 2.00 -9.51 -2.25
CA PHE A 32 0.68 -9.21 -1.72
C PHE A 32 -0.37 -9.36 -2.81
N GLU A 33 -1.54 -9.85 -2.45
CA GLU A 33 -2.66 -10.01 -3.35
C GLU A 33 -3.87 -9.24 -2.83
N PHE A 34 -4.52 -8.52 -3.72
CA PHE A 34 -5.79 -7.87 -3.45
C PHE A 34 -6.93 -8.72 -4.00
N PHE A 35 -7.84 -9.14 -3.13
CA PHE A 35 -9.00 -9.95 -3.50
C PHE A 35 -10.20 -9.64 -2.61
N VAL A 36 -11.38 -9.98 -3.09
CA VAL A 36 -12.62 -9.84 -2.32
C VAL A 36 -12.95 -11.18 -1.67
N ARG A 37 -13.19 -11.18 -0.37
CA ARG A 37 -13.49 -12.41 0.38
C ARG A 37 -14.90 -12.90 0.13
N LYS A 38 -15.87 -11.98 0.03
CA LYS A 38 -17.28 -12.31 -0.06
C LYS A 38 -18.02 -11.23 -0.83
N LEU A 39 -18.91 -11.65 -1.72
CA LEU A 39 -19.81 -10.74 -2.41
C LEU A 39 -21.02 -10.37 -1.51
N PRO A 40 -21.58 -9.17 -1.67
CA PRO A 40 -22.88 -8.85 -1.08
C PRO A 40 -23.97 -9.83 -1.55
N PRO A 41 -25.02 -10.07 -0.74
CA PRO A 41 -26.01 -11.13 -1.03
C PRO A 41 -26.71 -11.03 -2.39
N GLN A 42 -26.79 -9.83 -2.96
CA GLN A 42 -27.47 -9.58 -4.24
C GLN A 42 -26.53 -9.43 -5.42
N ARG A 43 -25.27 -9.76 -5.24
CA ARG A 43 -24.23 -9.64 -6.26
C ARG A 43 -23.66 -11.01 -6.59
N ASN A 44 -23.55 -11.31 -7.88
CA ASN A 44 -22.99 -12.57 -8.37
C ASN A 44 -21.54 -12.42 -8.84
N PHE A 45 -21.12 -11.20 -9.11
CA PHE A 45 -19.76 -10.89 -9.59
C PHE A 45 -19.45 -9.42 -9.32
N PHE A 46 -18.16 -9.06 -9.45
CA PHE A 46 -17.70 -7.69 -9.52
C PHE A 46 -16.99 -7.44 -10.84
N MET A 47 -16.85 -6.16 -11.16
CA MET A 47 -16.03 -5.69 -12.28
C MET A 47 -14.80 -4.98 -11.75
N ALA A 48 -13.62 -5.31 -12.26
CA ALA A 48 -12.38 -4.65 -11.91
C ALA A 48 -12.38 -3.21 -12.44
N ALA A 49 -12.22 -2.26 -11.53
CA ALA A 49 -12.16 -0.84 -11.85
C ALA A 49 -11.23 -0.11 -10.87
N GLY A 50 -10.45 0.83 -11.39
CA GLY A 50 -9.55 1.65 -10.57
C GLY A 50 -8.07 1.31 -10.70
N LEU A 51 -7.67 0.51 -11.67
CA LEU A 51 -6.26 0.13 -11.86
C LEU A 51 -5.37 1.35 -12.12
N GLU A 52 -5.81 2.29 -12.94
CA GLU A 52 -5.05 3.51 -13.23
C GLU A 52 -4.77 4.32 -11.96
N GLN A 53 -5.78 4.47 -11.09
CA GLN A 53 -5.62 5.17 -9.82
C GLN A 53 -4.61 4.48 -8.91
N VAL A 54 -4.63 3.15 -8.86
CA VAL A 54 -3.66 2.38 -8.07
C VAL A 54 -2.24 2.58 -8.60
N LEU A 55 -2.06 2.51 -9.92
CA LEU A 55 -0.74 2.69 -10.53
C LEU A 55 -0.19 4.09 -10.29
N ASN A 56 -1.01 5.11 -10.47
CA ASN A 56 -0.63 6.50 -10.19
C ASN A 56 -0.25 6.68 -8.71
N TYR A 57 -1.03 6.10 -7.80
CA TYR A 57 -0.72 6.13 -6.37
C TYR A 57 0.65 5.50 -6.06
N LEU A 58 0.94 4.35 -6.66
CA LEU A 58 2.22 3.66 -6.44
C LEU A 58 3.40 4.42 -7.04
N GLU A 59 3.24 5.01 -8.23
CA GLU A 59 4.28 5.80 -8.89
C GLU A 59 4.61 7.08 -8.10
N GLU A 60 3.61 7.70 -7.49
CA GLU A 60 3.75 8.93 -6.73
C GLU A 60 3.97 8.71 -5.22
N PHE A 61 3.97 7.45 -4.79
CA PHE A 61 4.04 7.12 -3.36
C PHE A 61 5.28 7.69 -2.69
N GLN A 62 5.05 8.51 -1.67
CA GLN A 62 6.10 9.03 -0.80
C GLN A 62 5.50 9.57 0.50
N PHE A 63 6.26 9.51 1.57
CA PHE A 63 5.95 10.23 2.80
C PHE A 63 6.41 11.69 2.65
N SER A 64 5.51 12.62 2.90
CA SER A 64 5.84 14.05 2.91
C SER A 64 6.63 14.43 4.17
N ASP A 65 7.26 15.58 4.15
CA ASP A 65 7.95 16.09 5.35
C ASP A 65 6.96 16.30 6.51
N ALA A 66 5.71 16.68 6.22
CA ALA A 66 4.66 16.80 7.22
C ALA A 66 4.27 15.45 7.82
N ASP A 67 4.21 14.40 7.00
CA ASP A 67 3.93 13.02 7.47
C ASP A 67 5.04 12.56 8.42
N ILE A 68 6.29 12.78 8.04
CA ILE A 68 7.45 12.40 8.86
C ILE A 68 7.46 13.19 10.18
N ALA A 69 7.18 14.48 10.14
CA ALA A 69 7.09 15.30 11.34
C ALA A 69 5.98 14.81 12.29
N TRP A 70 4.84 14.40 11.73
CA TRP A 70 3.73 13.85 12.52
C TRP A 70 4.10 12.52 13.17
N LEU A 71 4.78 11.63 12.43
CA LEU A 71 5.25 10.36 12.98
C LEU A 71 6.28 10.55 14.09
N ASP A 72 7.19 11.51 13.93
CA ASP A 72 8.18 11.86 14.95
C ASP A 72 7.49 12.35 16.24
N GLN A 73 6.49 13.22 16.12
CA GLN A 73 5.71 13.71 17.25
C GLN A 73 4.87 12.62 17.92
N THR A 74 4.34 11.68 17.15
CA THR A 74 3.58 10.55 17.66
C THR A 74 4.44 9.65 18.54
N GLY A 75 5.73 9.57 18.24
CA GLY A 75 6.71 8.78 18.96
C GLY A 75 6.73 7.31 18.56
N GLY A 76 7.73 6.60 19.04
CA GLY A 76 7.91 5.18 18.77
C GLY A 76 8.71 4.87 17.49
N PHE A 77 9.17 5.87 16.75
CA PHE A 77 10.00 5.71 15.57
C PHE A 77 11.42 6.22 15.80
N SER A 78 12.42 5.43 15.43
CA SER A 78 13.80 5.85 15.46
C SER A 78 14.11 6.86 14.35
N ALA A 79 15.15 7.67 14.52
CA ALA A 79 15.57 8.60 13.48
C ALA A 79 15.92 7.89 12.17
N SER A 80 16.57 6.73 12.24
CA SER A 80 16.90 5.93 11.05
C SER A 80 15.67 5.38 10.35
N SER A 81 14.62 5.00 11.10
CA SER A 81 13.35 4.56 10.53
C SER A 81 12.62 5.70 9.84
N LEU A 82 12.59 6.88 10.44
CA LEU A 82 11.99 8.06 9.81
C LEU A 82 12.72 8.47 8.52
N ASP A 83 14.03 8.39 8.51
CA ASP A 83 14.82 8.65 7.30
C ASP A 83 14.54 7.63 6.20
N ALA A 84 14.40 6.35 6.57
CA ALA A 84 14.04 5.30 5.63
C ALA A 84 12.64 5.50 5.04
N LEU A 85 11.65 5.88 5.86
CA LEU A 85 10.30 6.20 5.38
C LEU A 85 10.31 7.41 4.44
N ARG A 86 11.05 8.46 4.77
CA ARG A 86 11.20 9.64 3.91
C ARG A 86 11.77 9.29 2.52
N ALA A 87 12.72 8.37 2.48
CA ALA A 87 13.36 7.91 1.24
C ALA A 87 12.53 6.86 0.49
N MET A 88 11.50 6.30 1.11
CA MET A 88 10.73 5.18 0.56
C MET A 88 10.03 5.58 -0.74
N ARG A 89 10.16 4.71 -1.74
CA ARG A 89 9.44 4.77 -3.01
C ARG A 89 9.01 3.36 -3.38
N PHE A 90 7.95 3.24 -4.14
CA PHE A 90 7.56 1.95 -4.68
C PHE A 90 8.54 1.52 -5.76
N THR A 91 9.15 0.35 -5.60
CA THR A 91 10.13 -0.23 -6.54
C THR A 91 9.73 -1.64 -6.99
N GLY A 92 8.55 -2.08 -6.62
CA GLY A 92 8.04 -3.40 -6.93
C GLY A 92 7.41 -3.52 -8.32
N GLU A 93 6.77 -4.65 -8.54
CA GLU A 93 6.03 -4.95 -9.76
C GLU A 93 4.54 -5.10 -9.44
N VAL A 94 3.69 -4.78 -10.40
CA VAL A 94 2.26 -4.95 -10.30
C VAL A 94 1.78 -5.84 -11.44
N HIS A 95 1.09 -6.91 -11.08
CA HIS A 95 0.38 -7.78 -12.00
C HIS A 95 -1.11 -7.68 -11.71
N ALA A 96 -1.90 -7.31 -12.68
CA ALA A 96 -3.33 -7.05 -12.48
C ALA A 96 -4.16 -7.57 -13.64
N MET A 97 -5.40 -7.94 -13.35
CA MET A 97 -6.35 -8.20 -14.43
C MET A 97 -6.69 -6.88 -15.14
N PRO A 98 -7.00 -6.93 -16.46
CA PRO A 98 -7.35 -5.73 -17.20
C PRO A 98 -8.57 -5.02 -16.59
N GLU A 99 -8.58 -3.68 -16.69
CA GLU A 99 -9.74 -2.86 -16.32
C GLU A 99 -11.00 -3.40 -17.01
N GLY A 100 -12.09 -3.49 -16.27
CA GLY A 100 -13.36 -4.01 -16.77
C GLY A 100 -13.51 -5.54 -16.77
N SER A 101 -12.51 -6.29 -16.30
CA SER A 101 -12.62 -7.74 -16.12
C SER A 101 -13.65 -8.08 -15.05
N LEU A 102 -14.44 -9.12 -15.30
CA LEU A 102 -15.33 -9.68 -14.27
C LEU A 102 -14.52 -10.60 -13.36
N PHE A 103 -14.83 -10.55 -12.06
CA PHE A 103 -14.16 -11.42 -11.09
C PHE A 103 -15.10 -11.88 -9.99
N PHE A 104 -14.69 -12.97 -9.33
CA PHE A 104 -15.41 -13.62 -8.25
C PHE A 104 -14.60 -13.59 -6.96
N PRO A 105 -15.20 -13.94 -5.81
CA PRO A 105 -14.46 -14.00 -4.55
C PRO A 105 -13.20 -14.86 -4.64
N HIS A 106 -12.17 -14.46 -3.90
CA HIS A 106 -10.87 -15.11 -3.82
C HIS A 106 -10.02 -15.10 -5.09
N GLU A 107 -10.48 -14.45 -6.16
CA GLU A 107 -9.65 -14.25 -7.34
C GLU A 107 -8.77 -13.00 -7.13
N PRO A 108 -7.43 -13.11 -7.24
CA PRO A 108 -6.57 -11.93 -7.15
C PRO A 108 -6.86 -10.95 -8.29
N ILE A 109 -7.19 -9.73 -7.94
CA ILE A 109 -7.43 -8.64 -8.89
C ILE A 109 -6.09 -8.00 -9.25
N LEU A 110 -5.23 -7.91 -8.26
CA LEU A 110 -3.93 -7.25 -8.34
C LEU A 110 -2.95 -7.97 -7.41
N ARG A 111 -1.72 -8.11 -7.89
CA ARG A 111 -0.60 -8.71 -7.16
C ARG A 111 0.63 -7.87 -7.36
#